data_8ed3e52b343937209b81761db5bed037
#
_entry.id   8ed3e52b343937209b81761db5bed037
#
_cell.length_a   1.000
_cell.length_b   1.000
_cell.length_c   1.000
_cell.angle_alpha   90.00
_cell.angle_beta   90.00
_cell.angle_gamma   90.00
#
_symmetry.space_group_name_H-M   'P 1'
#
loop_
_entity.id
_entity.type
_entity.pdbx_description
1 polymer ?
#
loop_
_entity_poly.entity_id
_entity_poly.type
_entity_poly.pdbx_seq_one_letter_code
_entity_poly.pdbx_strand_id
1 'polypeptide(L)'
;MPEYRTENSEIIIKKRETKRNLIIFNIIDFILVSLIVILFYVTMPLTSTKVLFIPKGSTGVIIAYLDKSGFEMNGLDTVIVKSMGYIQSGWIDISEHKVTKMDFLYKLTNAKAALKSITLIPGETYYIFLKKLANEFNLSEEKLTQIYNEYAFKADGNILADTYALPLGMKEDHMIFYIFSQTNKKYEEFSKKIFGIYDKRKWYYYLSLASVVQKEAAS
;
A
#
# COMPACT_ATOMS: atom_id res chain seq x y z
N MET A 1 -20.60 -73.68 -32.18
CA MET A 1 -21.31 -72.55 -31.54
C MET A 1 -20.46 -71.72 -30.49
N PRO A 2 -19.15 -71.80 -30.43
CA PRO A 2 -18.38 -70.89 -29.52
C PRO A 2 -17.94 -69.52 -30.12
N GLU A 3 -17.77 -69.45 -31.42
CA GLU A 3 -17.19 -68.26 -32.11
C GLU A 3 -18.09 -67.04 -32.07
N TYR A 4 -19.39 -67.16 -32.15
CA TYR A 4 -20.38 -66.06 -32.10
C TYR A 4 -20.46 -65.36 -30.73
N ARG A 5 -19.99 -66.00 -29.68
CA ARG A 5 -20.01 -65.45 -28.29
C ARG A 5 -18.80 -64.56 -28.00
N THR A 6 -17.68 -64.83 -28.64
CA THR A 6 -16.44 -64.04 -28.50
C THR A 6 -16.52 -62.76 -29.30
N GLU A 7 -17.05 -62.74 -30.50
CA GLU A 7 -17.20 -61.61 -31.40
C GLU A 7 -18.12 -60.51 -30.78
N ASN A 8 -19.24 -60.88 -30.19
CA ASN A 8 -20.16 -60.00 -29.50
C ASN A 8 -19.54 -59.40 -28.24
N SER A 9 -18.70 -60.13 -27.51
CA SER A 9 -18.02 -59.64 -26.34
C SER A 9 -16.93 -58.60 -26.69
N GLU A 10 -16.19 -58.80 -27.75
CA GLU A 10 -15.20 -57.81 -28.26
C GLU A 10 -15.84 -56.52 -28.76
N ILE A 11 -16.96 -56.62 -29.46
CA ILE A 11 -17.72 -55.45 -29.91
C ILE A 11 -18.24 -54.65 -28.72
N ILE A 12 -18.72 -55.30 -27.66
CA ILE A 12 -19.21 -54.63 -26.45
C ILE A 12 -18.05 -53.93 -25.70
N ILE A 13 -16.90 -54.59 -25.60
CA ILE A 13 -15.69 -54.02 -24.97
C ILE A 13 -15.22 -52.81 -25.75
N LYS A 14 -15.08 -52.91 -27.07
CA LYS A 14 -14.67 -51.83 -27.96
C LYS A 14 -15.62 -50.61 -27.88
N LYS A 15 -16.92 -50.85 -27.80
CA LYS A 15 -17.95 -49.80 -27.66
C LYS A 15 -17.90 -49.13 -26.28
N ARG A 16 -17.54 -49.85 -25.21
CA ARG A 16 -17.32 -49.29 -23.87
C ARG A 16 -16.04 -48.42 -23.82
N GLU A 17 -14.97 -48.91 -24.45
CA GLU A 17 -13.71 -48.15 -24.55
C GLU A 17 -13.88 -46.86 -25.32
N THR A 18 -14.59 -46.88 -26.46
CA THR A 18 -14.88 -45.70 -27.25
C THR A 18 -15.70 -44.67 -26.45
N LYS A 19 -16.73 -45.12 -25.72
CA LYS A 19 -17.53 -44.24 -24.86
C LYS A 19 -16.70 -43.64 -23.72
N ARG A 20 -15.84 -44.42 -23.08
CA ARG A 20 -14.96 -43.96 -22.02
C ARG A 20 -13.98 -42.91 -22.52
N ASN A 21 -13.37 -43.15 -23.67
CA ASN A 21 -12.45 -42.22 -24.31
C ASN A 21 -13.15 -40.89 -24.69
N LEU A 22 -14.38 -40.98 -25.21
CA LEU A 22 -15.17 -39.79 -25.55
C LEU A 22 -15.55 -38.95 -24.32
N ILE A 23 -15.85 -39.60 -23.20
CA ILE A 23 -16.08 -38.91 -21.92
C ILE A 23 -14.80 -38.21 -21.44
N ILE A 24 -13.66 -38.90 -21.52
CA ILE A 24 -12.35 -38.33 -21.12
C ILE A 24 -12.01 -37.13 -22.00
N PHE A 25 -12.19 -37.21 -23.31
CA PHE A 25 -11.98 -36.08 -24.22
C PHE A 25 -12.87 -34.90 -23.87
N ASN A 26 -14.16 -35.10 -23.62
CA ASN A 26 -15.06 -34.01 -23.24
C ASN A 26 -14.66 -33.36 -21.91
N ILE A 27 -14.16 -34.15 -20.94
CA ILE A 27 -13.65 -33.62 -19.68
C ILE A 27 -12.38 -32.78 -19.90
N ILE A 28 -11.45 -33.25 -20.73
CA ILE A 28 -10.24 -32.53 -21.08
C ILE A 28 -10.58 -31.20 -21.78
N ASP A 29 -11.47 -31.24 -22.76
CA ASP A 29 -11.92 -30.05 -23.49
C ASP A 29 -12.58 -29.06 -22.55
N PHE A 30 -13.45 -29.54 -21.64
CA PHE A 30 -14.09 -28.68 -20.63
C PHE A 30 -13.06 -28.00 -19.72
N ILE A 31 -12.05 -28.75 -19.25
CA ILE A 31 -10.96 -28.20 -18.41
C ILE A 31 -10.16 -27.17 -19.21
N LEU A 32 -9.85 -27.46 -20.47
CA LEU A 32 -9.05 -26.56 -21.32
C LEU A 32 -9.80 -25.28 -21.61
N VAL A 33 -11.08 -25.34 -21.96
CA VAL A 33 -11.93 -24.17 -22.16
C VAL A 33 -12.04 -23.35 -20.86
N SER A 34 -12.26 -24.02 -19.73
CA SER A 34 -12.32 -23.35 -18.43
C SER A 34 -11.02 -22.62 -18.10
N LEU A 35 -9.88 -23.24 -18.39
CA LEU A 35 -8.55 -22.62 -18.21
C LEU A 35 -8.39 -21.37 -19.07
N ILE A 36 -8.78 -21.44 -20.35
CA ILE A 36 -8.70 -20.29 -21.27
C ILE A 36 -9.58 -19.14 -20.76
N VAL A 37 -10.80 -19.44 -20.32
CA VAL A 37 -11.73 -18.43 -19.76
C VAL A 37 -11.14 -17.76 -18.51
N ILE A 38 -10.54 -18.54 -17.61
CA ILE A 38 -9.89 -18.03 -16.42
C ILE A 38 -8.69 -17.14 -16.79
N LEU A 39 -7.82 -17.59 -17.70
CA LEU A 39 -6.68 -16.81 -18.18
C LEU A 39 -7.14 -15.50 -18.82
N PHE A 40 -8.16 -15.53 -19.66
CA PHE A 40 -8.72 -14.32 -20.24
C PHE A 40 -9.24 -13.35 -19.16
N TYR A 41 -9.96 -13.87 -18.17
CA TYR A 41 -10.50 -13.08 -17.05
C TYR A 41 -9.42 -12.39 -16.22
N VAL A 42 -8.36 -13.11 -15.86
CA VAL A 42 -7.29 -12.55 -15.00
C VAL A 42 -6.34 -11.59 -15.75
N THR A 43 -6.26 -11.74 -17.08
CA THR A 43 -5.45 -10.86 -17.94
C THR A 43 -6.23 -9.64 -18.46
N MET A 44 -7.53 -9.49 -18.16
CA MET A 44 -8.30 -8.33 -18.56
C MET A 44 -7.61 -7.03 -18.10
N PRO A 45 -7.46 -6.05 -19.01
CA PRO A 45 -6.88 -4.76 -18.65
C PRO A 45 -7.83 -3.99 -17.73
N LEU A 46 -7.28 -3.42 -16.68
CA LEU A 46 -7.98 -2.59 -15.70
C LEU A 46 -7.29 -1.24 -15.59
N THR A 47 -8.08 -0.16 -15.61
CA THR A 47 -7.55 1.18 -15.40
C THR A 47 -7.72 1.56 -13.95
N SER A 48 -6.61 1.94 -13.30
CA SER A 48 -6.60 2.37 -11.89
C SER A 48 -5.99 3.75 -11.74
N THR A 49 -6.23 4.38 -10.60
CA THR A 49 -5.47 5.54 -10.15
C THR A 49 -4.16 5.07 -9.54
N LYS A 50 -3.09 5.90 -9.60
CA LYS A 50 -1.80 5.57 -8.97
C LYS A 50 -1.94 5.29 -7.48
N VAL A 51 -2.82 6.02 -6.83
CA VAL A 51 -3.11 5.89 -5.40
C VAL A 51 -4.57 5.59 -5.22
N LEU A 52 -4.88 4.58 -4.41
CA LEU A 52 -6.24 4.09 -4.18
C LEU A 52 -6.51 4.00 -2.67
N PHE A 53 -7.67 4.48 -2.26
CA PHE A 53 -8.13 4.32 -0.89
C PHE A 53 -8.92 3.02 -0.73
N ILE A 54 -8.54 2.20 0.25
CA ILE A 54 -9.22 0.95 0.60
C ILE A 54 -9.83 1.10 2.00
N PRO A 55 -11.15 0.99 2.15
CA PRO A 55 -11.80 1.08 3.45
C PRO A 55 -11.44 -0.14 4.33
N LYS A 56 -11.59 0.02 5.65
CA LYS A 56 -11.51 -1.11 6.58
C LYS A 56 -12.75 -1.99 6.40
N GLY A 57 -12.55 -3.30 6.37
CA GLY A 57 -13.64 -4.25 6.25
C GLY A 57 -13.19 -5.66 5.88
N SER A 58 -14.16 -6.56 5.73
CA SER A 58 -13.88 -7.91 5.20
C SER A 58 -13.61 -7.83 3.70
N THR A 59 -12.92 -8.84 3.15
CA THR A 59 -12.60 -8.92 1.71
C THR A 59 -13.84 -8.70 0.82
N GLY A 60 -14.99 -9.28 1.19
CA GLY A 60 -16.23 -9.10 0.41
C GLY A 60 -16.76 -7.67 0.43
N VAL A 61 -16.67 -6.96 1.58
CA VAL A 61 -17.07 -5.55 1.69
C VAL A 61 -16.15 -4.66 0.84
N ILE A 62 -14.86 -4.94 0.87
CA ILE A 62 -13.86 -4.18 0.10
C ILE A 62 -14.08 -4.40 -1.41
N ILE A 63 -14.27 -5.64 -1.86
CA ILE A 63 -14.56 -5.94 -3.28
C ILE A 63 -15.86 -5.26 -3.73
N ALA A 64 -16.93 -5.27 -2.92
CA ALA A 64 -18.16 -4.56 -3.23
C ALA A 64 -17.97 -3.02 -3.27
N TYR A 65 -17.10 -2.48 -2.43
CA TYR A 65 -16.72 -1.06 -2.50
C TYR A 65 -15.99 -0.73 -3.80
N LEU A 66 -15.02 -1.57 -4.20
CA LEU A 66 -14.27 -1.40 -5.44
C LEU A 66 -15.18 -1.50 -6.67
N ASP A 67 -16.13 -2.44 -6.69
CA ASP A 67 -17.12 -2.56 -7.75
C ASP A 67 -17.94 -1.28 -7.90
N LYS A 68 -18.47 -0.74 -6.80
CA LYS A 68 -19.18 0.55 -6.78
C LYS A 68 -18.30 1.74 -7.21
N SER A 69 -16.99 1.62 -7.05
CA SER A 69 -16.00 2.63 -7.45
C SER A 69 -15.59 2.52 -8.93
N GLY A 70 -16.18 1.61 -9.70
CA GLY A 70 -15.96 1.46 -11.14
C GLY A 70 -14.87 0.49 -11.53
N PHE A 71 -14.43 -0.40 -10.64
CA PHE A 71 -13.41 -1.41 -10.93
C PHE A 71 -13.93 -2.73 -11.48
N GLU A 72 -15.24 -2.87 -11.75
CA GLU A 72 -15.88 -4.07 -12.31
C GLU A 72 -15.49 -5.36 -11.58
N MET A 73 -15.67 -5.37 -10.25
CA MET A 73 -15.35 -6.50 -9.38
C MET A 73 -16.55 -7.41 -9.17
N ASN A 74 -16.29 -8.70 -8.90
CA ASN A 74 -17.35 -9.69 -8.66
C ASN A 74 -16.95 -10.73 -7.60
N GLY A 75 -17.82 -11.75 -7.42
CA GLY A 75 -17.60 -12.82 -6.44
C GLY A 75 -16.35 -13.66 -6.68
N LEU A 76 -15.92 -13.85 -7.95
CA LEU A 76 -14.70 -14.57 -8.29
C LEU A 76 -13.46 -13.84 -7.77
N ASP A 77 -13.45 -12.49 -7.86
CA ASP A 77 -12.35 -11.67 -7.33
C ASP A 77 -12.22 -11.83 -5.81
N THR A 78 -13.35 -11.96 -5.12
CA THR A 78 -13.35 -12.25 -3.68
C THR A 78 -12.66 -13.58 -3.36
N VAL A 79 -12.90 -14.63 -4.16
CA VAL A 79 -12.28 -15.94 -3.97
C VAL A 79 -10.79 -15.86 -4.27
N ILE A 80 -10.40 -15.24 -5.38
CA ILE A 80 -9.00 -15.08 -5.80
C ILE A 80 -8.22 -14.32 -4.70
N VAL A 81 -8.73 -13.17 -4.26
CA VAL A 81 -8.06 -12.36 -3.22
C VAL A 81 -7.92 -13.12 -1.92
N LYS A 82 -8.95 -13.85 -1.47
CA LYS A 82 -8.87 -14.68 -0.26
C LYS A 82 -7.78 -15.75 -0.32
N SER A 83 -7.49 -16.29 -1.52
CA SER A 83 -6.40 -17.24 -1.70
C SER A 83 -5.01 -16.59 -1.68
N MET A 84 -4.92 -15.28 -1.97
CA MET A 84 -3.67 -14.51 -1.95
C MET A 84 -3.33 -13.95 -0.57
N GLY A 85 -4.33 -13.70 0.28
CA GLY A 85 -4.14 -13.16 1.62
C GLY A 85 -5.15 -12.08 2.01
N TYR A 86 -4.73 -11.19 2.92
CA TYR A 86 -5.58 -10.11 3.41
C TYR A 86 -5.35 -8.83 2.61
N ILE A 87 -6.45 -8.13 2.29
CA ILE A 87 -6.37 -6.81 1.65
C ILE A 87 -5.86 -5.79 2.68
N GLN A 88 -4.92 -4.97 2.25
CA GLN A 88 -4.40 -3.85 3.04
C GLN A 88 -5.39 -2.68 3.00
N SER A 89 -5.80 -2.17 4.17
CA SER A 89 -6.67 -0.99 4.27
C SER A 89 -5.87 0.31 4.36
N GLY A 90 -6.43 1.40 3.84
CA GLY A 90 -5.80 2.72 3.80
C GLY A 90 -5.45 3.15 2.38
N TRP A 91 -4.61 4.15 2.26
CA TRP A 91 -4.11 4.60 0.97
C TRP A 91 -2.98 3.70 0.48
N ILE A 92 -3.20 3.00 -0.62
CA ILE A 92 -2.22 2.09 -1.23
C ILE A 92 -1.72 2.65 -2.55
N ASP A 93 -0.46 2.36 -2.87
CA ASP A 93 0.18 2.72 -4.12
C ASP A 93 0.05 1.57 -5.13
N ILE A 94 -0.72 1.81 -6.20
CA ILE A 94 -0.84 0.89 -7.33
C ILE A 94 0.30 1.09 -8.33
N SER A 95 0.95 2.26 -8.30
CA SER A 95 2.11 2.66 -9.14
C SER A 95 1.78 2.86 -10.62
N GLU A 96 0.81 2.16 -11.19
CA GLU A 96 0.50 2.15 -12.62
C GLU A 96 -0.97 2.45 -12.89
N HIS A 97 -1.24 3.16 -14.02
CA HIS A 97 -2.61 3.45 -14.45
C HIS A 97 -3.28 2.28 -15.18
N LYS A 98 -2.50 1.45 -15.86
CA LYS A 98 -3.00 0.27 -16.58
C LYS A 98 -2.33 -0.97 -16.01
N VAL A 99 -3.13 -1.84 -15.46
CA VAL A 99 -2.69 -3.10 -14.85
C VAL A 99 -3.57 -4.24 -15.34
N THR A 100 -3.11 -5.46 -15.24
CA THR A 100 -4.01 -6.60 -15.42
C THR A 100 -4.89 -6.78 -14.17
N LYS A 101 -6.03 -7.43 -14.33
CA LYS A 101 -6.91 -7.70 -13.19
C LYS A 101 -6.19 -8.49 -12.10
N MET A 102 -5.36 -9.46 -12.48
CA MET A 102 -4.56 -10.24 -11.56
C MET A 102 -3.55 -9.39 -10.79
N ASP A 103 -2.81 -8.51 -11.49
CA ASP A 103 -1.84 -7.60 -10.85
C ASP A 103 -2.52 -6.63 -9.89
N PHE A 104 -3.71 -6.15 -10.27
CA PHE A 104 -4.50 -5.29 -9.40
C PHE A 104 -4.88 -6.02 -8.10
N LEU A 105 -5.46 -7.23 -8.21
CA LEU A 105 -5.84 -8.03 -7.05
C LEU A 105 -4.62 -8.40 -6.19
N TYR A 106 -3.48 -8.71 -6.81
CA TYR A 106 -2.23 -8.95 -6.11
C TYR A 106 -1.75 -7.70 -5.34
N LYS A 107 -1.81 -6.52 -5.98
CA LYS A 107 -1.44 -5.25 -5.34
C LYS A 107 -2.36 -4.91 -4.17
N LEU A 108 -3.65 -5.25 -4.19
CA LEU A 108 -4.53 -5.06 -3.03
C LEU A 108 -4.04 -5.78 -1.76
N THR A 109 -3.36 -6.92 -1.90
CA THR A 109 -2.86 -7.70 -0.77
C THR A 109 -1.42 -7.37 -0.39
N ASN A 110 -0.61 -6.86 -1.34
CA ASN A 110 0.83 -6.68 -1.18
C ASN A 110 1.33 -5.24 -1.38
N ALA A 111 0.46 -4.30 -1.78
CA ALA A 111 0.89 -2.92 -2.01
C ALA A 111 1.34 -2.24 -0.72
N LYS A 112 2.35 -1.40 -0.85
CA LYS A 112 2.80 -0.53 0.23
C LYS A 112 1.85 0.66 0.38
N ALA A 113 1.83 1.24 1.58
CA ALA A 113 1.13 2.50 1.79
C ALA A 113 1.64 3.57 0.82
N ALA A 114 0.74 4.32 0.23
CA ALA A 114 1.10 5.44 -0.63
C ALA A 114 1.76 6.54 0.22
N LEU A 115 2.99 6.90 -0.12
CA LEU A 115 3.77 7.91 0.58
C LEU A 115 3.81 9.20 -0.24
N LYS A 116 3.75 10.32 0.45
CA LYS A 116 4.00 11.64 -0.11
C LYS A 116 5.15 12.28 0.66
N SER A 117 6.15 12.79 -0.06
CA SER A 117 7.31 13.44 0.55
C SER A 117 7.07 14.92 0.75
N ILE A 118 7.45 15.41 1.92
CA ILE A 118 7.46 16.84 2.26
C ILE A 118 8.81 17.21 2.87
N THR A 119 9.36 18.36 2.49
CA THR A 119 10.67 18.81 2.92
C THR A 119 10.55 20.05 3.81
N LEU A 120 11.13 19.97 5.00
CA LEU A 120 11.44 21.15 5.81
C LEU A 120 12.80 21.69 5.37
N ILE A 121 12.82 22.91 4.86
CA ILE A 121 14.03 23.56 4.35
C ILE A 121 14.79 24.21 5.52
N PRO A 122 16.14 24.13 5.57
CA PRO A 122 16.93 24.83 6.59
C PRO A 122 16.62 26.33 6.65
N GLY A 123 16.31 26.84 7.86
CA GLY A 123 15.89 28.24 8.07
C GLY A 123 14.40 28.53 7.97
N GLU A 124 13.60 27.55 7.54
CA GLU A 124 12.15 27.64 7.54
C GLU A 124 11.60 27.44 8.96
N THR A 125 10.59 28.24 9.35
CA THR A 125 9.95 28.13 10.66
C THR A 125 8.97 26.95 10.69
N TYR A 126 8.70 26.41 11.88
CA TYR A 126 7.70 25.36 12.06
C TYR A 126 6.33 25.75 11.52
N TYR A 127 5.95 27.02 11.67
CA TYR A 127 4.66 27.53 11.21
C TYR A 127 4.47 27.38 9.69
N ILE A 128 5.48 27.76 8.92
CA ILE A 128 5.46 27.61 7.44
C ILE A 128 5.39 26.14 7.08
N PHE A 129 6.16 25.30 7.76
CA PHE A 129 6.17 23.86 7.53
C PHE A 129 4.82 23.20 7.85
N LEU A 130 4.20 23.53 9.00
CA LEU A 130 2.88 23.00 9.38
C LEU A 130 1.79 23.44 8.40
N LYS A 131 1.85 24.67 7.90
CA LYS A 131 0.94 25.15 6.85
C LYS A 131 1.10 24.39 5.55
N LYS A 132 2.34 24.11 5.11
CA LYS A 132 2.60 23.23 3.96
C LYS A 132 2.03 21.84 4.20
N LEU A 133 2.27 21.27 5.39
CA LEU A 133 1.80 19.97 5.77
C LEU A 133 0.27 19.88 5.71
N ALA A 134 -0.42 20.90 6.26
CA ALA A 134 -1.87 21.00 6.21
C ALA A 134 -2.41 20.99 4.79
N ASN A 135 -1.84 21.80 3.90
CA ASN A 135 -2.24 21.92 2.51
C ASN A 135 -1.95 20.64 1.72
N GLU A 136 -0.75 20.07 1.87
CA GLU A 136 -0.31 18.91 1.10
C GLU A 136 -1.03 17.61 1.48
N PHE A 137 -1.46 17.48 2.72
CA PHE A 137 -2.12 16.28 3.25
C PHE A 137 -3.61 16.49 3.56
N ASN A 138 -4.15 17.69 3.27
CA ASN A 138 -5.55 18.06 3.54
C ASN A 138 -5.93 17.87 5.02
N LEU A 139 -5.11 18.44 5.90
CA LEU A 139 -5.23 18.39 7.37
C LEU A 139 -5.57 19.75 7.95
N SER A 140 -5.99 19.79 9.23
CA SER A 140 -6.23 21.03 9.95
C SER A 140 -4.92 21.64 10.45
N GLU A 141 -4.59 22.85 9.97
CA GLU A 141 -3.43 23.64 10.43
C GLU A 141 -3.51 23.92 11.95
N GLU A 142 -4.72 24.23 12.45
CA GLU A 142 -4.96 24.52 13.87
C GLU A 142 -4.63 23.31 14.74
N LYS A 143 -5.11 22.11 14.36
CA LYS A 143 -4.82 20.88 15.09
C LYS A 143 -3.34 20.52 15.02
N LEU A 144 -2.72 20.63 13.86
CA LEU A 144 -1.28 20.40 13.72
C LEU A 144 -0.48 21.31 14.64
N THR A 145 -0.85 22.61 14.71
CA THR A 145 -0.19 23.59 15.57
C THR A 145 -0.42 23.27 17.05
N GLN A 146 -1.63 22.90 17.44
CA GLN A 146 -1.93 22.50 18.81
C GLN A 146 -1.08 21.31 19.24
N ILE A 147 -1.07 20.24 18.44
CA ILE A 147 -0.32 19.01 18.73
C ILE A 147 1.20 19.28 18.70
N TYR A 148 1.68 20.11 17.76
CA TYR A 148 3.08 20.53 17.75
C TYR A 148 3.49 21.18 19.07
N ASN A 149 2.68 22.11 19.60
CA ASN A 149 2.96 22.79 20.85
C ASN A 149 3.00 21.86 22.08
N GLU A 150 2.25 20.76 22.06
CA GLU A 150 2.29 19.73 23.11
C GLU A 150 3.63 18.97 23.13
N TYR A 151 4.25 18.75 21.97
CA TYR A 151 5.54 18.07 21.85
C TYR A 151 6.76 18.99 21.88
N ALA A 152 6.57 20.26 21.56
CA ALA A 152 7.66 21.23 21.39
C ALA A 152 8.41 21.49 22.70
N PHE A 153 9.74 21.46 22.62
CA PHE A 153 10.62 21.84 23.74
C PHE A 153 10.97 23.34 23.72
N LYS A 154 11.03 23.94 22.54
CA LYS A 154 11.21 25.36 22.26
C LYS A 154 10.28 25.81 21.14
N ALA A 155 10.23 27.11 20.85
CA ALA A 155 9.39 27.60 19.74
C ALA A 155 9.77 26.97 18.39
N ASP A 156 11.06 26.94 18.07
CA ASP A 156 11.58 26.34 16.83
C ASP A 156 12.72 25.35 17.09
N GLY A 157 13.16 24.63 16.04
CA GLY A 157 14.22 23.64 16.12
C GLY A 157 13.79 22.28 16.66
N ASN A 158 12.48 22.05 16.82
CA ASN A 158 11.96 20.76 17.29
C ASN A 158 11.80 19.72 16.16
N ILE A 159 11.85 20.17 14.92
CA ILE A 159 11.82 19.34 13.71
C ILE A 159 13.11 19.56 12.96
N LEU A 160 13.79 18.48 12.62
CA LEU A 160 15.02 18.53 11.82
C LEU A 160 14.66 18.93 10.38
N ALA A 161 15.45 19.83 9.78
CA ALA A 161 15.35 20.12 8.36
C ALA A 161 15.77 18.90 7.54
N ASP A 162 14.77 18.21 6.99
CA ASP A 162 14.92 16.96 6.25
C ASP A 162 13.69 16.72 5.36
N THR A 163 13.75 15.68 4.52
CA THR A 163 12.61 15.21 3.73
C THR A 163 11.92 14.04 4.43
N TYR A 164 10.64 14.22 4.74
CA TYR A 164 9.80 13.24 5.41
C TYR A 164 8.88 12.56 4.41
N ALA A 165 8.98 11.24 4.27
CA ALA A 165 8.04 10.43 3.48
C ALA A 165 6.90 9.98 4.40
N LEU A 166 5.71 10.54 4.22
CA LEU A 166 4.56 10.36 5.09
C LEU A 166 3.43 9.62 4.37
N PRO A 167 2.79 8.62 5.01
CA PRO A 167 1.64 7.93 4.45
C PRO A 167 0.47 8.89 4.21
N LEU A 168 -0.16 8.79 3.04
CA LEU A 168 -1.40 9.50 2.77
C LEU A 168 -2.52 9.02 3.71
N GLY A 169 -3.39 9.94 4.11
CA GLY A 169 -4.49 9.65 5.04
C GLY A 169 -4.07 9.47 6.49
N MET A 170 -2.80 9.78 6.84
CA MET A 170 -2.35 9.84 8.22
C MET A 170 -3.03 11.00 8.95
N LYS A 171 -3.44 10.80 10.20
CA LYS A 171 -4.03 11.84 11.04
C LYS A 171 -2.97 12.77 11.63
N GLU A 172 -3.40 13.96 12.03
CA GLU A 172 -2.52 15.03 12.53
C GLU A 172 -1.64 14.59 13.71
N ASP A 173 -2.22 13.87 14.68
CA ASP A 173 -1.53 13.35 15.87
C ASP A 173 -0.41 12.35 15.52
N HIS A 174 -0.72 11.40 14.67
CA HIS A 174 0.27 10.40 14.22
C HIS A 174 1.36 11.04 13.36
N MET A 175 1.02 12.03 12.54
CA MET A 175 1.96 12.71 11.66
C MET A 175 2.98 13.53 12.47
N ILE A 176 2.53 14.34 13.42
CA ILE A 176 3.42 15.10 14.30
C ILE A 176 4.27 14.16 15.15
N PHE A 177 3.65 13.12 15.76
CA PHE A 177 4.40 12.11 16.52
C PHE A 177 5.49 11.44 15.68
N TYR A 178 5.19 11.06 14.44
CA TYR A 178 6.17 10.43 13.55
C TYR A 178 7.34 11.36 13.24
N ILE A 179 7.08 12.63 12.86
CA ILE A 179 8.10 13.63 12.54
C ILE A 179 9.00 13.89 13.75
N PHE A 180 8.39 14.08 14.93
CA PHE A 180 9.14 14.30 16.18
C PHE A 180 9.98 13.06 16.55
N SER A 181 9.45 11.88 16.40
CA SER A 181 10.15 10.62 16.67
C SER A 181 11.38 10.46 15.78
N GLN A 182 11.26 10.73 14.49
CA GLN A 182 12.40 10.71 13.55
C GLN A 182 13.45 11.77 13.89
N THR A 183 13.01 12.99 14.20
CA THR A 183 13.89 14.06 14.62
C THR A 183 14.65 13.73 15.91
N ASN A 184 13.93 13.29 16.95
CA ASN A 184 14.55 12.95 18.23
C ASN A 184 15.59 11.84 18.09
N LYS A 185 15.29 10.82 17.28
CA LYS A 185 16.27 9.74 16.99
C LYS A 185 17.54 10.29 16.37
N LYS A 186 17.44 11.15 15.35
CA LYS A 186 18.62 11.79 14.72
C LYS A 186 19.35 12.72 15.67
N TYR A 187 18.64 13.51 16.47
CA TYR A 187 19.27 14.39 17.47
C TYR A 187 20.04 13.59 18.52
N GLU A 188 19.49 12.48 18.97
CA GLU A 188 20.15 11.58 19.90
C GLU A 188 21.42 10.96 19.27
N GLU A 189 21.34 10.48 18.02
CA GLU A 189 22.48 9.95 17.28
C GLU A 189 23.60 10.99 17.11
N PHE A 190 23.25 12.21 16.66
CA PHE A 190 24.23 13.29 16.49
C PHE A 190 24.84 13.75 17.83
N SER A 191 24.01 13.90 18.87
CA SER A 191 24.50 14.29 20.19
C SER A 191 25.46 13.26 20.77
N LYS A 192 25.13 11.97 20.67
CA LYS A 192 26.03 10.89 21.13
C LYS A 192 27.33 10.86 20.34
N LYS A 193 27.28 11.10 19.03
CA LYS A 193 28.47 11.14 18.18
C LYS A 193 29.40 12.30 18.53
N ILE A 194 28.85 13.49 18.89
CA ILE A 194 29.62 14.70 19.13
C ILE A 194 30.04 14.80 20.60
N PHE A 195 29.15 14.47 21.53
CA PHE A 195 29.33 14.70 22.96
C PHE A 195 29.42 13.44 23.81
N GLY A 196 29.32 12.26 23.20
CA GLY A 196 29.31 10.96 23.89
C GLY A 196 28.00 10.60 24.59
N ILE A 197 27.14 11.58 24.88
CA ILE A 197 25.84 11.43 25.56
C ILE A 197 24.77 12.29 24.90
N TYR A 198 23.51 11.97 25.18
CA TYR A 198 22.38 12.82 24.80
C TYR A 198 21.81 13.53 26.03
N ASP A 199 21.99 14.85 26.08
CA ASP A 199 21.33 15.76 26.99
C ASP A 199 20.47 16.73 26.16
N LYS A 200 19.16 16.66 26.32
CA LYS A 200 18.21 17.46 25.54
C LYS A 200 18.43 18.96 25.69
N ARG A 201 18.70 19.46 26.93
CA ARG A 201 18.91 20.88 27.19
C ARG A 201 20.20 21.39 26.52
N LYS A 202 21.29 20.61 26.67
CA LYS A 202 22.57 20.92 26.06
C LYS A 202 22.48 20.90 24.53
N TRP A 203 21.76 19.90 23.96
CA TRP A 203 21.55 19.79 22.52
C TRP A 203 20.82 21.03 21.98
N TYR A 204 19.69 21.43 22.58
CA TYR A 204 18.93 22.60 22.14
C TYR A 204 19.68 23.93 22.36
N TYR A 205 20.60 24.01 23.31
CA TYR A 205 21.51 25.17 23.43
C TYR A 205 22.41 25.27 22.20
N TYR A 206 23.03 24.20 21.77
CA TYR A 206 23.87 24.20 20.56
C TYR A 206 23.08 24.40 19.28
N LEU A 207 21.86 23.89 19.16
CA LEU A 207 20.98 24.20 18.05
C LEU A 207 20.66 25.69 17.96
N SER A 208 20.45 26.35 19.10
CA SER A 208 20.20 27.80 19.14
C SER A 208 21.44 28.59 18.67
N LEU A 209 22.63 28.19 19.09
CA LEU A 209 23.90 28.81 18.61
C LEU A 209 24.07 28.57 17.09
N ALA A 210 23.84 27.37 16.62
CA ALA A 210 23.93 27.05 15.20
C ALA A 210 22.95 27.88 14.35
N SER A 211 21.75 28.15 14.85
CA SER A 211 20.76 28.97 14.14
C SER A 211 21.19 30.44 14.00
N VAL A 212 21.89 30.98 15.00
CA VAL A 212 22.49 32.33 14.92
C VAL A 212 23.58 32.37 13.87
N VAL A 213 24.52 31.40 13.94
CA VAL A 213 25.62 31.31 12.97
C VAL A 213 25.09 31.14 11.53
N GLN A 214 24.05 30.33 11.36
CA GLN A 214 23.42 30.15 10.05
C GLN A 214 22.82 31.44 9.48
N LYS A 215 22.19 32.26 10.32
CA LYS A 215 21.64 33.57 9.89
C LYS A 215 22.73 34.56 9.52
N GLU A 216 23.79 34.63 10.32
CA GLU A 216 24.93 35.51 10.04
C GLU A 216 25.69 35.11 8.77
N ALA A 217 25.83 33.80 8.50
CA ALA A 217 26.48 33.30 7.31
C ALA A 217 25.65 33.46 6.02
N ALA A 218 24.35 33.70 6.12
CA ALA A 218 23.43 33.87 4.99
C ALA A 218 23.15 35.34 4.65
N SER A 219 23.64 36.28 5.48
CA SER A 219 23.55 37.74 5.26
C SER A 219 24.82 38.28 4.61
#